data_cd265a09883fc475c1834b2415e50064
#
_entry.id   cd265a09883fc475c1834b2415e50064
#
_cell.length_a   1.000
_cell.length_b   1.000
_cell.length_c   1.000
_cell.angle_alpha   90.00
_cell.angle_beta   90.00
_cell.angle_gamma   90.00
#
_symmetry.space_group_name_H-M   'P 1'
#
loop_
_entity.id
_entity.type
_entity.pdbx_description
1 polymer ?
#
loop_
_entity_poly.entity_id
_entity_poly.type
_entity_poly.pdbx_seq_one_letter_code
_entity_poly.pdbx_strand_id
1 'polypeptide(L)'
;IQALLKEGKLGNIVEYEGHYDRYRPEIAQGTWKEVAAAGAGNLYNLGPHIIDQALVLFGPPESVTATIKIIREGGETDDYFDIRLDYADKTVILKASLMVFENSLRYVIHGSTGSFIKYGLDIQEDTLRKNILPDTQPWGEEPQNQWGTLYTQNGPETIPSMAGNYMPFYDNLYAAIAKGEAIEVTPQQARNTTRVIELALESNRLKQTLAF
;
A
#
# COMPACT_ATOMS: atom_id res chain seq x y z
N ILE A 1 3.87 9.65 6.55
CA ILE A 1 3.21 8.83 7.58
C ILE A 1 4.20 8.47 8.68
N GLN A 2 5.33 7.82 8.41
CA GLN A 2 6.34 7.45 9.43
C GLN A 2 6.74 8.64 10.31
N ALA A 3 6.94 9.83 9.75
CA ALA A 3 7.26 11.04 10.50
C ALA A 3 6.11 11.42 11.47
N LEU A 4 4.86 11.42 11.00
CA LEU A 4 3.69 11.70 11.83
C LEU A 4 3.54 10.73 13.01
N LEU A 5 3.81 9.43 12.76
CA LEU A 5 3.79 8.40 13.81
C LEU A 5 4.91 8.63 14.82
N LYS A 6 6.13 8.88 14.35
CA LYS A 6 7.31 9.13 15.20
C LYS A 6 7.17 10.40 16.04
N GLU A 7 6.55 11.44 15.49
CA GLU A 7 6.26 12.71 16.19
C GLU A 7 5.07 12.62 17.15
N GLY A 8 4.35 11.48 17.17
CA GLY A 8 3.19 11.28 18.04
C GLY A 8 1.97 12.13 17.70
N LYS A 9 1.92 12.74 16.51
CA LYS A 9 0.83 13.66 16.11
C LYS A 9 -0.54 13.00 16.06
N LEU A 10 -0.59 11.70 15.89
CA LEU A 10 -1.82 10.90 15.85
C LEU A 10 -2.14 10.21 17.19
N GLY A 11 -1.21 10.23 18.13
CA GLY A 11 -1.32 9.44 19.36
C GLY A 11 -1.24 7.95 19.11
N ASN A 12 -1.98 7.14 19.87
CA ASN A 12 -2.09 5.70 19.64
C ASN A 12 -2.94 5.44 18.40
N ILE A 13 -2.42 4.71 17.44
CA ILE A 13 -3.16 4.36 16.23
C ILE A 13 -4.24 3.34 16.58
N VAL A 14 -5.44 3.60 16.12
CA VAL A 14 -6.62 2.74 16.27
C VAL A 14 -6.92 1.99 14.98
N GLU A 15 -6.85 2.73 13.85
CA GLU A 15 -7.17 2.19 12.54
C GLU A 15 -6.29 2.81 11.46
N TYR A 16 -5.90 1.99 10.50
CA TYR A 16 -5.23 2.39 9.27
C TYR A 16 -5.94 1.77 8.08
N GLU A 17 -6.28 2.58 7.08
CA GLU A 17 -6.73 2.10 5.78
C GLU A 17 -5.72 2.48 4.70
N GLY A 18 -5.34 1.49 3.88
CA GLY A 18 -4.55 1.66 2.67
C GLY A 18 -5.35 1.26 1.44
N HIS A 19 -5.44 2.18 0.46
CA HIS A 19 -6.23 1.98 -0.74
C HIS A 19 -5.35 1.95 -1.99
N TYR A 20 -5.69 1.09 -2.94
CA TYR A 20 -5.10 1.09 -4.28
C TYR A 20 -6.20 0.87 -5.33
N ASP A 21 -7.21 1.73 -5.30
CA ASP A 21 -8.38 1.62 -6.15
C ASP A 21 -8.10 2.16 -7.55
N ARG A 22 -8.84 1.64 -8.53
CA ARG A 22 -8.81 2.07 -9.94
C ARG A 22 -10.20 1.92 -10.54
N TYR A 23 -10.45 2.63 -11.63
CA TYR A 23 -11.62 2.38 -12.45
C TYR A 23 -11.19 1.79 -13.80
N ARG A 24 -11.35 0.48 -13.95
CA ARG A 24 -11.02 -0.30 -15.15
C ARG A 24 -12.08 -1.36 -15.38
N PRO A 25 -13.27 -0.96 -15.88
CA PRO A 25 -14.39 -1.89 -16.05
C PRO A 25 -14.14 -2.93 -17.14
N GLU A 26 -13.31 -2.62 -18.12
CA GLU A 26 -12.99 -3.52 -19.24
C GLU A 26 -11.84 -4.46 -18.88
N ILE A 27 -11.94 -5.70 -19.35
CA ILE A 27 -10.89 -6.71 -19.21
C ILE A 27 -9.85 -6.50 -20.32
N ALA A 28 -8.61 -6.22 -19.91
CA ALA A 28 -7.52 -5.98 -20.85
C ALA A 28 -7.08 -7.28 -21.52
N GLN A 29 -7.10 -7.30 -22.85
CA GLN A 29 -6.67 -8.46 -23.62
C GLN A 29 -5.13 -8.58 -23.67
N GLY A 30 -4.63 -9.83 -23.70
CA GLY A 30 -3.20 -10.10 -23.90
C GLY A 30 -2.29 -9.82 -22.71
N THR A 31 -2.85 -9.63 -21.51
CA THR A 31 -2.05 -9.46 -20.30
C THR A 31 -2.20 -10.66 -19.35
N TRP A 32 -1.08 -11.09 -18.78
CA TRP A 32 -1.04 -12.18 -17.79
C TRP A 32 -1.90 -11.90 -16.53
N LYS A 33 -2.17 -10.64 -16.25
CA LYS A 33 -2.92 -10.21 -15.06
C LYS A 33 -4.40 -10.60 -15.13
N GLU A 34 -4.92 -10.81 -16.34
CA GLU A 34 -6.35 -11.10 -16.58
C GLU A 34 -6.59 -12.57 -16.94
N VAL A 35 -5.55 -13.40 -17.00
CA VAL A 35 -5.64 -14.83 -17.30
C VAL A 35 -5.54 -15.63 -16.00
N ALA A 36 -6.44 -16.59 -15.80
CA ALA A 36 -6.46 -17.46 -14.63
C ALA A 36 -5.17 -18.30 -14.54
N ALA A 37 -4.21 -17.82 -13.78
CA ALA A 37 -2.92 -18.45 -13.55
C ALA A 37 -2.42 -18.15 -12.12
N ALA A 38 -1.51 -18.98 -11.62
CA ALA A 38 -0.88 -18.73 -10.34
C ALA A 38 -0.12 -17.40 -10.35
N GLY A 39 -0.38 -16.53 -9.37
CA GLY A 39 0.24 -15.21 -9.29
C GLY A 39 -0.41 -14.13 -10.16
N ALA A 40 -1.52 -14.43 -10.84
CA ALA A 40 -2.31 -13.45 -11.58
C ALA A 40 -3.35 -12.76 -10.66
N GLY A 41 -4.02 -11.74 -11.18
CA GLY A 41 -5.07 -11.00 -10.49
C GLY A 41 -4.59 -9.74 -9.77
N ASN A 42 -5.55 -9.04 -9.22
CA ASN A 42 -5.33 -7.74 -8.59
C ASN A 42 -4.59 -7.87 -7.25
N LEU A 43 -4.84 -8.93 -6.50
CA LEU A 43 -4.16 -9.19 -5.23
C LEU A 43 -2.64 -9.35 -5.44
N TYR A 44 -2.21 -10.17 -6.38
CA TYR A 44 -0.77 -10.32 -6.67
C TYR A 44 -0.15 -9.09 -7.34
N ASN A 45 -0.94 -8.29 -8.07
CA ASN A 45 -0.45 -7.10 -8.75
C ASN A 45 -0.35 -5.88 -7.81
N LEU A 46 -1.35 -5.62 -6.98
CA LEU A 46 -1.42 -4.41 -6.13
C LEU A 46 -1.25 -4.70 -4.64
N GLY A 47 -1.60 -5.91 -4.21
CA GLY A 47 -1.50 -6.32 -2.80
C GLY A 47 -0.10 -6.13 -2.20
N PRO A 48 0.99 -6.58 -2.86
CA PRO A 48 2.34 -6.41 -2.33
C PRO A 48 2.67 -4.97 -1.93
N HIS A 49 2.23 -3.99 -2.72
CA HIS A 49 2.50 -2.58 -2.46
C HIS A 49 1.88 -2.07 -1.15
N ILE A 50 0.60 -2.35 -0.92
CA ILE A 50 -0.10 -1.84 0.27
C ILE A 50 0.12 -2.72 1.51
N ILE A 51 0.36 -4.01 1.32
CA ILE A 51 0.72 -4.92 2.42
C ILE A 51 2.10 -4.55 2.95
N ASP A 52 3.10 -4.39 2.08
CA ASP A 52 4.46 -4.00 2.48
C ASP A 52 4.46 -2.67 3.24
N GLN A 53 3.73 -1.65 2.75
CA GLN A 53 3.58 -0.36 3.43
C GLN A 53 3.02 -0.52 4.85
N ALA A 54 2.00 -1.36 5.04
CA ALA A 54 1.44 -1.63 6.36
C ALA A 54 2.44 -2.35 7.28
N LEU A 55 3.13 -3.37 6.74
CA LEU A 55 4.15 -4.11 7.51
C LEU A 55 5.36 -3.25 7.88
N VAL A 56 5.75 -2.30 7.03
CA VAL A 56 6.81 -1.31 7.33
C VAL A 56 6.39 -0.37 8.47
N LEU A 57 5.11 -0.02 8.56
CA LEU A 57 4.60 0.87 9.60
C LEU A 57 4.37 0.17 10.94
N PHE A 58 3.84 -1.07 10.91
CA PHE A 58 3.27 -1.73 12.09
C PHE A 58 3.88 -3.11 12.40
N GLY A 59 4.75 -3.62 11.52
CA GLY A 59 5.30 -4.98 11.66
C GLY A 59 4.29 -6.07 11.30
N PRO A 60 4.59 -7.35 11.59
CA PRO A 60 3.70 -8.47 11.35
C PRO A 60 2.42 -8.38 12.19
N PRO A 61 1.23 -8.72 11.62
CA PRO A 61 -0.03 -8.76 12.35
C PRO A 61 -0.14 -10.04 13.20
N GLU A 62 -1.15 -10.10 14.09
CA GLU A 62 -1.51 -11.33 14.80
C GLU A 62 -2.34 -12.26 13.91
N SER A 63 -3.22 -11.68 13.06
CA SER A 63 -4.10 -12.46 12.19
C SER A 63 -4.48 -11.71 10.91
N VAL A 64 -4.97 -12.49 9.95
CA VAL A 64 -5.40 -12.03 8.62
C VAL A 64 -6.79 -12.54 8.32
N THR A 65 -7.68 -11.64 7.92
CA THR A 65 -8.99 -11.96 7.35
C THR A 65 -9.10 -11.31 5.97
N ALA A 66 -9.67 -12.00 4.99
CA ALA A 66 -9.79 -11.43 3.66
C ALA A 66 -11.09 -11.78 2.94
N THR A 67 -11.51 -10.85 2.08
CA THR A 67 -12.54 -11.04 1.06
C THR A 67 -11.94 -10.71 -0.30
N ILE A 68 -11.90 -11.70 -1.20
CA ILE A 68 -11.35 -11.58 -2.55
C ILE A 68 -12.46 -11.96 -3.52
N LYS A 69 -12.66 -11.17 -4.58
CA LYS A 69 -13.76 -11.37 -5.54
C LYS A 69 -13.32 -11.09 -6.97
N ILE A 70 -14.05 -11.69 -7.89
CA ILE A 70 -14.12 -11.31 -9.30
C ILE A 70 -15.45 -10.56 -9.45
N ILE A 71 -15.42 -9.27 -9.76
CA ILE A 71 -16.60 -8.40 -9.82
C ILE A 71 -16.95 -8.09 -11.27
N ARG A 72 -15.95 -7.92 -12.15
CA ARG A 72 -16.16 -7.59 -13.55
C ARG A 72 -16.74 -8.79 -14.30
N GLU A 73 -17.75 -8.54 -15.12
CA GLU A 73 -18.37 -9.57 -15.97
C GLU A 73 -17.34 -10.16 -16.96
N GLY A 74 -17.25 -11.50 -17.02
CA GLY A 74 -16.28 -12.22 -17.84
C GLY A 74 -14.84 -12.22 -17.31
N GLY A 75 -14.59 -11.68 -16.09
CA GLY A 75 -13.29 -11.76 -15.44
C GLY A 75 -12.92 -13.18 -15.04
N GLU A 76 -11.65 -13.53 -15.13
CA GLU A 76 -11.10 -14.85 -14.75
C GLU A 76 -10.19 -14.74 -13.51
N THR A 77 -9.78 -13.52 -13.13
CA THR A 77 -8.88 -13.25 -12.00
C THR A 77 -9.54 -12.26 -11.04
N ASP A 78 -9.06 -12.24 -9.79
CA ASP A 78 -9.55 -11.29 -8.80
C ASP A 78 -9.30 -9.84 -9.23
N ASP A 79 -10.29 -9.00 -9.02
CA ASP A 79 -10.26 -7.57 -9.30
C ASP A 79 -10.76 -6.72 -8.13
N TYR A 80 -11.04 -7.38 -7.02
CA TYR A 80 -11.37 -6.81 -5.73
C TYR A 80 -10.74 -7.61 -4.61
N PHE A 81 -10.09 -6.93 -3.66
CA PHE A 81 -9.78 -7.49 -2.37
C PHE A 81 -9.97 -6.48 -1.23
N ASP A 82 -10.32 -7.00 -0.08
CA ASP A 82 -10.36 -6.35 1.22
C ASP A 82 -9.64 -7.29 2.18
N ILE A 83 -8.51 -6.83 2.73
CA ILE A 83 -7.68 -7.59 3.68
C ILE A 83 -7.65 -6.82 4.98
N ARG A 84 -8.02 -7.49 6.05
CA ARG A 84 -7.91 -6.99 7.41
C ARG A 84 -6.75 -7.67 8.10
N LEU A 85 -5.84 -6.86 8.63
CA LEU A 85 -4.74 -7.29 9.48
C LEU A 85 -5.06 -6.83 10.90
N ASP A 86 -5.16 -7.77 11.83
CA ASP A 86 -5.47 -7.48 13.23
C ASP A 86 -4.18 -7.50 14.06
N TYR A 87 -4.07 -6.52 14.91
CA TYR A 87 -3.02 -6.33 15.91
C TYR A 87 -3.70 -6.19 17.28
N ALA A 88 -2.98 -6.36 18.38
CA ALA A 88 -3.54 -6.28 19.74
C ALA A 88 -4.25 -4.94 20.04
N ASP A 89 -3.79 -3.85 19.42
CA ASP A 89 -4.21 -2.47 19.73
C ASP A 89 -4.77 -1.69 18.53
N LYS A 90 -4.74 -2.25 17.32
CA LYS A 90 -5.20 -1.56 16.11
C LYS A 90 -5.70 -2.53 15.05
N THR A 91 -6.44 -2.00 14.10
CA THR A 91 -6.84 -2.70 12.87
C THR A 91 -6.24 -2.02 11.66
N VAL A 92 -5.74 -2.80 10.72
CA VAL A 92 -5.27 -2.33 9.41
C VAL A 92 -6.17 -2.92 8.34
N ILE A 93 -6.69 -2.08 7.45
CA ILE A 93 -7.59 -2.46 6.36
C ILE A 93 -6.91 -2.09 5.04
N LEU A 94 -6.76 -3.06 4.16
CA LEU A 94 -6.08 -2.90 2.87
C LEU A 94 -7.04 -3.26 1.75
N LYS A 95 -7.35 -2.29 0.89
CA LYS A 95 -8.35 -2.44 -0.17
C LYS A 95 -7.80 -2.12 -1.54
N ALA A 96 -8.22 -2.88 -2.53
CA ALA A 96 -8.09 -2.49 -3.92
C ALA A 96 -9.25 -3.05 -4.72
N SER A 97 -9.79 -2.21 -5.60
CA SER A 97 -10.82 -2.60 -6.55
C SER A 97 -10.56 -1.95 -7.90
N LEU A 98 -10.88 -2.68 -8.98
CA LEU A 98 -10.84 -2.11 -10.34
C LEU A 98 -12.18 -1.46 -10.75
N MET A 99 -13.16 -1.38 -9.82
CA MET A 99 -14.49 -0.83 -10.07
C MET A 99 -14.82 0.38 -9.19
N VAL A 100 -13.80 1.16 -8.78
CA VAL A 100 -13.97 2.38 -8.00
C VAL A 100 -13.78 3.60 -8.89
N PHE A 101 -14.85 4.35 -9.11
CA PHE A 101 -14.86 5.51 -10.00
C PHE A 101 -14.11 6.70 -9.37
N GLU A 102 -14.38 7.01 -8.09
CA GLU A 102 -13.54 7.94 -7.29
C GLU A 102 -12.45 7.10 -6.61
N ASN A 103 -11.25 7.10 -7.17
CA ASN A 103 -10.15 6.20 -6.81
C ASN A 103 -8.91 6.93 -6.28
N SER A 104 -9.07 8.18 -5.87
CA SER A 104 -7.95 9.00 -5.40
C SER A 104 -7.60 8.80 -3.93
N LEU A 105 -8.51 8.24 -3.10
CA LEU A 105 -8.25 7.96 -1.70
C LEU A 105 -7.07 7.00 -1.57
N ARG A 106 -6.10 7.36 -0.74
CA ARG A 106 -4.88 6.57 -0.57
C ARG A 106 -4.69 6.04 0.84
N TYR A 107 -4.78 6.94 1.83
CA TYR A 107 -4.61 6.57 3.23
C TYR A 107 -5.65 7.26 4.10
N VAL A 108 -6.21 6.49 5.05
CA VAL A 108 -6.97 7.00 6.19
C VAL A 108 -6.32 6.42 7.44
N ILE A 109 -5.96 7.28 8.40
CA ILE A 109 -5.33 6.86 9.65
C ILE A 109 -6.06 7.54 10.78
N HIS A 110 -6.60 6.75 11.69
CA HIS A 110 -7.25 7.24 12.90
C HIS A 110 -6.41 6.89 14.13
N GLY A 111 -6.13 7.89 14.92
CA GLY A 111 -5.44 7.74 16.20
C GLY A 111 -6.17 8.45 17.33
N SER A 112 -5.70 8.29 18.55
CA SER A 112 -6.35 8.81 19.76
C SER A 112 -6.34 10.35 19.87
N THR A 113 -5.47 11.05 19.12
CA THR A 113 -5.35 12.50 19.15
C THR A 113 -5.54 13.18 17.80
N GLY A 114 -5.70 12.42 16.72
CA GLY A 114 -5.90 12.98 15.38
C GLY A 114 -6.19 11.92 14.33
N SER A 115 -6.59 12.41 13.16
CA SER A 115 -6.78 11.60 11.97
C SER A 115 -5.99 12.20 10.81
N PHE A 116 -5.42 11.35 9.96
CA PHE A 116 -4.71 11.78 8.76
C PHE A 116 -5.34 11.15 7.53
N ILE A 117 -5.66 11.98 6.53
CA ILE A 117 -6.25 11.53 5.27
C ILE A 117 -5.38 12.04 4.12
N LYS A 118 -5.06 11.15 3.18
CA LYS A 118 -4.29 11.49 1.99
C LYS A 118 -4.94 10.92 0.74
N TYR A 119 -4.88 11.71 -0.32
CA TYR A 119 -5.33 11.35 -1.66
C TYR A 119 -4.14 11.32 -2.63
N GLY A 120 -4.34 10.68 -3.79
CA GLY A 120 -3.36 10.59 -4.85
C GLY A 120 -2.29 9.53 -4.64
N LEU A 121 -1.62 9.20 -5.74
CA LEU A 121 -0.51 8.24 -5.78
C LEU A 121 0.81 8.97 -5.94
N ASP A 122 1.89 8.29 -5.58
CA ASP A 122 3.26 8.72 -5.90
C ASP A 122 3.42 9.00 -7.40
N ILE A 123 4.06 10.10 -7.73
CA ILE A 123 4.17 10.61 -9.11
C ILE A 123 5.42 10.09 -9.86
N GLN A 124 6.29 9.34 -9.19
CA GLN A 124 7.59 8.94 -9.77
C GLN A 124 7.41 8.07 -11.02
N GLU A 125 6.47 7.12 -11.02
CA GLU A 125 6.23 6.26 -12.19
C GLU A 125 5.76 7.07 -13.40
N ASP A 126 4.84 8.02 -13.19
CA ASP A 126 4.36 8.90 -14.28
C ASP A 126 5.44 9.81 -14.80
N THR A 127 6.38 10.23 -13.95
CA THR A 127 7.54 11.04 -14.31
C THR A 127 8.53 10.22 -15.16
N LEU A 128 8.81 8.98 -14.74
CA LEU A 128 9.65 8.04 -15.51
C LEU A 128 9.06 7.71 -16.89
N ARG A 129 7.74 7.52 -16.98
CA ARG A 129 7.06 7.29 -18.27
C ARG A 129 7.19 8.46 -19.24
N LYS A 130 7.46 9.65 -18.76
CA LYS A 130 7.79 10.85 -19.56
C LYS A 130 9.27 10.96 -19.90
N ASN A 131 10.08 9.91 -19.60
CA ASN A 131 11.53 9.87 -19.74
C ASN A 131 12.27 10.96 -18.94
N ILE A 132 11.69 11.43 -17.84
CA ILE A 132 12.36 12.29 -16.86
C ILE A 132 13.02 11.36 -15.83
N LEU A 133 14.33 11.51 -15.63
CA LEU A 133 15.13 10.65 -14.77
C LEU A 133 15.29 11.20 -13.36
N PRO A 134 15.61 10.36 -12.35
CA PRO A 134 15.74 10.78 -10.94
C PRO A 134 16.86 11.78 -10.65
N ASP A 135 17.80 11.98 -11.58
CA ASP A 135 18.88 12.98 -11.48
C ASP A 135 18.42 14.39 -11.88
N THR A 136 17.20 14.52 -12.42
CA THR A 136 16.58 15.80 -12.83
C THR A 136 15.77 16.37 -11.66
N GLN A 137 16.03 17.61 -11.27
CA GLN A 137 15.30 18.26 -10.18
C GLN A 137 14.23 19.24 -10.72
N PRO A 138 13.06 19.36 -10.07
CA PRO A 138 12.62 18.60 -8.89
C PRO A 138 12.20 17.16 -9.23
N TRP A 139 12.52 16.20 -8.36
CA TRP A 139 12.14 14.81 -8.50
C TRP A 139 11.23 14.35 -7.36
N GLY A 140 10.14 13.61 -7.69
CA GLY A 140 9.24 13.00 -6.71
C GLY A 140 8.45 13.99 -5.84
N GLU A 141 8.46 15.27 -6.14
CA GLU A 141 7.70 16.28 -5.40
C GLU A 141 6.22 16.25 -5.83
N GLU A 142 5.35 15.90 -4.91
CA GLU A 142 3.91 15.92 -5.15
C GLU A 142 3.36 17.36 -5.17
N PRO A 143 2.39 17.68 -6.04
CA PRO A 143 1.71 18.96 -6.01
C PRO A 143 0.91 19.14 -4.71
N GLN A 144 0.79 20.36 -4.23
CA GLN A 144 0.18 20.70 -2.94
C GLN A 144 -1.27 20.15 -2.78
N ASN A 145 -2.02 20.07 -3.85
CA ASN A 145 -3.39 19.52 -3.84
C ASN A 145 -3.47 18.01 -3.59
N GLN A 146 -2.33 17.32 -3.60
CA GLN A 146 -2.21 15.89 -3.21
C GLN A 146 -1.63 15.71 -1.81
N TRP A 147 -1.25 16.77 -1.11
CA TRP A 147 -0.76 16.66 0.26
C TRP A 147 -1.86 16.16 1.20
N GLY A 148 -1.48 15.43 2.23
CA GLY A 148 -2.42 14.92 3.22
C GLY A 148 -2.89 15.99 4.19
N THR A 149 -4.02 15.74 4.84
CA THR A 149 -4.58 16.61 5.86
C THR A 149 -4.60 15.90 7.20
N LEU A 150 -4.00 16.51 8.20
CA LEU A 150 -4.06 16.11 9.60
C LEU A 150 -5.19 16.87 10.28
N TYR A 151 -6.11 16.13 10.90
CA TYR A 151 -7.22 16.66 11.68
C TYR A 151 -6.96 16.41 13.16
N THR A 152 -6.95 17.46 13.96
CA THR A 152 -6.82 17.41 15.43
C THR A 152 -7.86 18.30 16.09
N GLN A 153 -7.89 18.33 17.41
CA GLN A 153 -8.72 19.28 18.15
C GLN A 153 -8.44 20.77 17.81
N ASN A 154 -7.27 21.05 17.24
CA ASN A 154 -6.89 22.41 16.82
C ASN A 154 -7.37 22.75 15.38
N GLY A 155 -8.07 21.84 14.73
CA GLY A 155 -8.55 21.97 13.35
C GLY A 155 -7.67 21.24 12.34
N PRO A 156 -7.96 21.37 11.04
CA PRO A 156 -7.22 20.75 9.96
C PRO A 156 -5.89 21.47 9.69
N GLU A 157 -4.85 20.67 9.41
CA GLU A 157 -3.52 21.12 8.99
C GLU A 157 -3.11 20.37 7.73
N THR A 158 -2.71 21.09 6.68
CA THR A 158 -2.14 20.46 5.48
C THR A 158 -0.69 20.05 5.75
N ILE A 159 -0.38 18.78 5.56
CA ILE A 159 0.96 18.23 5.78
C ILE A 159 1.67 18.06 4.44
N PRO A 160 2.76 18.78 4.18
CA PRO A 160 3.55 18.59 2.98
C PRO A 160 4.02 17.15 2.82
N SER A 161 3.84 16.58 1.62
CA SER A 161 4.42 15.28 1.31
C SER A 161 5.92 15.39 1.14
N MET A 162 6.64 14.44 1.72
CA MET A 162 8.07 14.29 1.41
C MET A 162 8.22 13.80 -0.03
N ALA A 163 9.20 14.33 -0.74
CA ALA A 163 9.49 13.89 -2.11
C ALA A 163 9.83 12.39 -2.15
N GLY A 164 9.18 11.67 -3.06
CA GLY A 164 9.48 10.26 -3.30
C GLY A 164 10.84 10.10 -3.97
N ASN A 165 11.57 9.02 -3.65
CA ASN A 165 12.86 8.74 -4.29
C ASN A 165 13.13 7.24 -4.33
N TYR A 166 13.27 6.68 -5.55
CA TYR A 166 13.64 5.26 -5.73
C TYR A 166 15.13 4.99 -5.58
N MET A 167 15.99 6.02 -5.69
CA MET A 167 17.45 5.84 -5.72
C MET A 167 18.01 5.24 -4.44
N PRO A 168 17.57 5.61 -3.21
CA PRO A 168 18.07 5.02 -1.98
C PRO A 168 18.02 3.49 -1.92
N PHE A 169 17.03 2.86 -2.57
CA PHE A 169 16.97 1.41 -2.68
C PHE A 169 18.18 0.84 -3.44
N TYR A 170 18.52 1.43 -4.58
CA TYR A 170 19.65 0.98 -5.41
C TYR A 170 20.99 1.32 -4.75
N ASP A 171 21.09 2.47 -4.11
CA ASP A 171 22.30 2.89 -3.36
C ASP A 171 22.58 1.94 -2.21
N ASN A 172 21.55 1.56 -1.43
CA ASN A 172 21.69 0.58 -0.35
C ASN A 172 22.03 -0.81 -0.89
N LEU A 173 21.39 -1.25 -1.98
CA LEU A 173 21.72 -2.54 -2.60
C LEU A 173 23.18 -2.57 -3.09
N TYR A 174 23.65 -1.50 -3.73
CA TYR A 174 25.05 -1.38 -4.13
C TYR A 174 26.00 -1.41 -2.92
N ALA A 175 25.69 -0.66 -1.88
CA ALA A 175 26.49 -0.61 -0.66
C ALA A 175 26.55 -1.97 0.04
N ALA A 176 25.42 -2.68 0.10
CA ALA A 176 25.37 -4.04 0.66
C ALA A 176 26.27 -5.03 -0.12
N ILE A 177 26.20 -5.00 -1.46
CA ILE A 177 26.98 -5.91 -2.31
C ILE A 177 28.46 -5.53 -2.34
N ALA A 178 28.77 -4.25 -2.56
CA ALA A 178 30.12 -3.80 -2.82
C ALA A 178 30.94 -3.49 -1.55
N LYS A 179 30.25 -3.14 -0.45
CA LYS A 179 30.90 -2.68 0.79
C LYS A 179 30.58 -3.54 2.02
N GLY A 180 29.64 -4.52 1.89
CA GLY A 180 29.21 -5.36 3.01
C GLY A 180 28.32 -4.63 4.02
N GLU A 181 27.67 -3.53 3.64
CA GLU A 181 26.74 -2.82 4.50
C GLU A 181 25.43 -3.61 4.69
N ALA A 182 24.65 -3.26 5.72
CA ALA A 182 23.37 -3.92 5.96
C ALA A 182 22.37 -3.60 4.86
N ILE A 183 21.62 -4.63 4.41
CA ILE A 183 20.52 -4.44 3.48
C ILE A 183 19.28 -3.92 4.24
N GLU A 184 18.66 -2.85 3.75
CA GLU A 184 17.47 -2.25 4.38
C GLU A 184 16.19 -3.00 4.03
N VAL A 185 16.03 -3.38 2.75
CA VAL A 185 14.90 -4.19 2.30
C VAL A 185 15.30 -5.67 2.33
N THR A 186 14.97 -6.33 3.41
CA THR A 186 15.42 -7.69 3.70
C THR A 186 14.54 -8.77 3.04
N PRO A 187 15.09 -9.97 2.75
CA PRO A 187 14.28 -11.11 2.31
C PRO A 187 13.17 -11.49 3.29
N GLN A 188 13.36 -11.24 4.60
CA GLN A 188 12.35 -11.52 5.61
C GLN A 188 11.13 -10.60 5.45
N GLN A 189 11.32 -9.32 5.12
CA GLN A 189 10.21 -8.40 4.83
C GLN A 189 9.43 -8.87 3.60
N ALA A 190 10.10 -9.21 2.50
CA ALA A 190 9.45 -9.75 1.30
C ALA A 190 8.69 -11.05 1.59
N ARG A 191 9.27 -11.95 2.41
CA ARG A 191 8.58 -13.17 2.86
C ARG A 191 7.32 -12.86 3.67
N ASN A 192 7.36 -11.90 4.58
CA ASN A 192 6.20 -11.50 5.39
C ASN A 192 5.07 -10.95 4.50
N THR A 193 5.39 -10.13 3.50
CA THR A 193 4.42 -9.63 2.52
C THR A 193 3.77 -10.79 1.74
N THR A 194 4.57 -11.74 1.27
CA THR A 194 4.07 -12.94 0.59
C THR A 194 3.20 -13.80 1.52
N ARG A 195 3.60 -13.94 2.79
CA ARG A 195 2.83 -14.68 3.79
C ARG A 195 1.43 -14.09 4.01
N VAL A 196 1.30 -12.77 4.05
CA VAL A 196 -0.02 -12.12 4.13
C VAL A 196 -0.88 -12.45 2.90
N ILE A 197 -0.30 -12.46 1.69
CA ILE A 197 -1.04 -12.83 0.45
C ILE A 197 -1.54 -14.28 0.54
N GLU A 198 -0.69 -15.21 0.95
CA GLU A 198 -1.06 -16.62 1.12
C GLU A 198 -2.20 -16.79 2.15
N LEU A 199 -2.07 -16.13 3.29
CA LEU A 199 -3.11 -16.15 4.33
C LEU A 199 -4.40 -15.48 3.87
N ALA A 200 -4.34 -14.40 3.10
CA ALA A 200 -5.51 -13.74 2.54
C ALA A 200 -6.28 -14.67 1.57
N LEU A 201 -5.58 -15.36 0.69
CA LEU A 201 -6.18 -16.36 -0.21
C LEU A 201 -6.85 -17.49 0.57
N GLU A 202 -6.15 -18.04 1.55
CA GLU A 202 -6.65 -19.13 2.37
C GLU A 202 -7.81 -18.69 3.28
N SER A 203 -7.72 -17.51 3.90
CA SER A 203 -8.80 -16.88 4.67
C SER A 203 -10.07 -16.70 3.83
N ASN A 204 -9.91 -16.17 2.60
CA ASN A 204 -11.05 -16.04 1.69
C ASN A 204 -11.66 -17.40 1.31
N ARG A 205 -10.82 -18.41 1.07
CA ARG A 205 -11.27 -19.78 0.73
C ARG A 205 -12.04 -20.41 1.88
N LEU A 206 -11.53 -20.32 3.11
CA LEU A 206 -12.10 -20.94 4.32
C LEU A 206 -13.21 -20.09 4.96
N LYS A 207 -13.29 -18.80 4.61
CA LYS A 207 -14.15 -17.79 5.27
C LYS A 207 -13.86 -17.68 6.78
N GLN A 208 -12.58 -17.67 7.12
CA GLN A 208 -12.09 -17.65 8.51
C GLN A 208 -10.92 -16.67 8.65
N THR A 209 -10.75 -16.14 9.85
CA THR A 209 -9.55 -15.45 10.29
C THR A 209 -8.44 -16.46 10.54
N LEU A 210 -7.24 -16.18 10.04
CA LEU A 210 -6.08 -17.07 10.18
C LEU A 210 -4.95 -16.36 10.92
N ALA A 211 -4.28 -17.06 11.83
CA ALA A 211 -3.08 -16.55 12.50
C ALA A 211 -1.92 -16.36 11.50
N PHE A 212 -1.13 -15.30 11.73
CA PHE A 212 0.02 -14.96 10.87
C PHE A 212 1.22 -15.91 11.05
#